data_ad6277b3827788f779b0eba25682d3d2
#
_entry.id   ad6277b3827788f779b0eba25682d3d2
#
_cell.length_a   1.000
_cell.length_b   1.000
_cell.length_c   1.000
_cell.angle_alpha   90.00
_cell.angle_beta   90.00
_cell.angle_gamma   90.00
#
_symmetry.space_group_name_H-M   'P 1'
#
loop_
_entity.id
_entity.type
_entity.pdbx_description
1 polymer ?
#
loop_
_entity_poly.entity_id
_entity_poly.type
_entity_poly.pdbx_seq_one_letter_code
_entity_poly.pdbx_strand_id
1 'polypeptide(L)'
;MKILFFSDSHGSTEALGNLTLRIAAEKPDLIVMLGDALYHGPRNALPGKYDAKKSAEMLNIYKKKIIAVRGNCDSEVDQMMLEYPIMSDYSTVWADGQRFFLTHGHIWNGGNVPPVTAGTILAHGHTHIPTLEEKDGLVIFNPGSIAIPKQENLPTYGVWADGELSVRSLADGSIYREMIRNIQ
;
A
#
# COMPACT_ATOMS: atom_id res chain seq x y z
N MET A 1 -4.73 -16.96 3.31
CA MET A 1 -3.79 -16.19 2.44
C MET A 1 -3.31 -14.96 3.16
N LYS A 2 -1.98 -14.70 3.22
CA LYS A 2 -1.46 -13.48 3.84
C LYS A 2 -1.07 -12.45 2.79
N ILE A 3 -1.57 -11.22 2.92
CA ILE A 3 -1.27 -10.09 2.03
C ILE A 3 -0.60 -8.98 2.84
N LEU A 4 0.52 -8.47 2.32
CA LEU A 4 1.15 -7.26 2.85
C LEU A 4 0.85 -6.09 1.91
N PHE A 5 0.39 -4.97 2.48
CA PHE A 5 0.08 -3.73 1.76
C PHE A 5 1.07 -2.64 2.12
N PHE A 6 1.52 -1.89 1.14
CA PHE A 6 2.28 -0.66 1.36
C PHE A 6 1.95 0.39 0.30
N SER A 7 2.25 1.64 0.58
CA SER A 7 2.02 2.78 -0.30
C SER A 7 3.05 3.88 -0.10
N ASP A 8 3.15 4.75 -1.08
CA ASP A 8 3.82 6.04 -0.96
C ASP A 8 5.28 5.89 -0.49
N SER A 9 6.06 5.06 -1.21
CA SER A 9 7.50 4.84 -0.95
C SER A 9 8.38 5.97 -1.50
N HIS A 10 7.90 6.67 -2.54
CA HIS A 10 8.51 7.88 -3.09
C HIS A 10 10.03 7.81 -3.27
N GLY A 11 10.57 6.65 -3.67
CA GLY A 11 11.99 6.46 -3.92
C GLY A 11 12.89 6.43 -2.68
N SER A 12 12.33 6.23 -1.48
CA SER A 12 13.08 6.11 -0.23
C SER A 12 13.69 4.70 -0.08
N THR A 13 14.99 4.58 -0.27
CA THR A 13 15.70 3.30 -0.03
C THR A 13 15.73 2.94 1.46
N GLU A 14 15.66 3.92 2.36
CA GLU A 14 15.58 3.68 3.80
C GLU A 14 14.25 3.02 4.18
N ALA A 15 13.13 3.58 3.71
CA ALA A 15 11.80 3.01 3.95
C ALA A 15 11.65 1.62 3.33
N LEU A 16 12.14 1.43 2.09
CA LEU A 16 12.14 0.12 1.43
C LEU A 16 13.04 -0.89 2.14
N GLY A 17 14.15 -0.47 2.73
CA GLY A 17 14.99 -1.33 3.56
C GLY A 17 14.22 -1.86 4.77
N ASN A 18 13.51 -0.99 5.49
CA ASN A 18 12.67 -1.38 6.60
C ASN A 18 11.49 -2.28 6.15
N LEU A 19 10.86 -1.96 5.01
CA LEU A 19 9.82 -2.80 4.43
C LEU A 19 10.32 -4.21 4.10
N THR A 20 11.54 -4.34 3.58
CA THR A 20 12.19 -5.64 3.32
C THR A 20 12.28 -6.49 4.59
N LEU A 21 12.62 -5.88 5.73
CA LEU A 21 12.63 -6.59 7.03
C LEU A 21 11.23 -7.05 7.44
N ARG A 22 10.21 -6.23 7.19
CA ARG A 22 8.81 -6.61 7.46
C ARG A 22 8.34 -7.73 6.53
N ILE A 23 8.64 -7.67 5.24
CA ILE A 23 8.33 -8.74 4.28
C ILE A 23 8.98 -10.07 4.72
N ALA A 24 10.22 -10.04 5.18
CA ALA A 24 10.92 -11.23 5.65
C ALA A 24 10.29 -11.82 6.93
N ALA A 25 9.80 -10.96 7.84
CA ALA A 25 9.13 -11.38 9.07
C ALA A 25 7.72 -11.91 8.81
N GLU A 26 6.91 -11.17 8.01
CA GLU A 26 5.52 -11.51 7.71
C GLU A 26 5.37 -12.70 6.75
N LYS A 27 6.34 -12.88 5.84
CA LYS A 27 6.33 -13.93 4.81
C LYS A 27 5.02 -13.94 4.00
N PRO A 28 4.60 -12.80 3.40
CA PRO A 28 3.34 -12.73 2.70
C PRO A 28 3.32 -13.61 1.45
N ASP A 29 2.13 -14.11 1.12
CA ASP A 29 1.86 -14.79 -0.16
C ASP A 29 1.82 -13.80 -1.31
N LEU A 30 1.25 -12.59 -1.05
CA LEU A 30 1.06 -11.49 -1.98
C LEU A 30 1.52 -10.18 -1.35
N ILE A 31 2.12 -9.31 -2.15
CA ILE A 31 2.44 -7.93 -1.79
C ILE A 31 1.60 -7.00 -2.66
N VAL A 32 0.94 -6.03 -2.05
CA VAL A 32 0.15 -5.01 -2.74
C VAL A 32 0.81 -3.66 -2.57
N MET A 33 1.18 -3.03 -3.68
CA MET A 33 1.69 -1.66 -3.75
C MET A 33 0.57 -0.72 -4.21
N LEU A 34 0.19 0.24 -3.39
CA LEU A 34 -0.92 1.16 -3.66
C LEU A 34 -0.46 2.48 -4.32
N GLY A 35 0.64 2.44 -5.07
CA GLY A 35 1.12 3.56 -5.90
C GLY A 35 2.14 4.47 -5.23
N ASP A 36 2.60 5.47 -6.00
CA ASP A 36 3.64 6.44 -5.67
C ASP A 36 4.97 5.77 -5.28
N ALA A 37 5.52 5.01 -6.26
CA ALA A 37 6.67 4.14 -6.05
C ALA A 37 8.02 4.88 -5.99
N LEU A 38 8.38 5.60 -7.06
CA LEU A 38 9.76 6.08 -7.26
C LEU A 38 9.91 7.59 -7.16
N TYR A 39 8.97 8.35 -7.70
CA TYR A 39 9.05 9.80 -7.71
C TYR A 39 8.51 10.42 -6.42
N HIS A 40 9.30 11.34 -5.81
CA HIS A 40 8.91 11.96 -4.54
C HIS A 40 7.71 12.92 -4.65
N GLY A 41 7.38 13.38 -5.87
CA GLY A 41 6.36 14.40 -6.13
C GLY A 41 6.84 15.81 -5.80
N PRO A 42 6.44 16.83 -6.60
CA PRO A 42 7.00 18.19 -6.48
C PRO A 42 6.56 18.92 -5.21
N ARG A 43 5.55 18.43 -4.51
CA ARG A 43 5.00 19.04 -3.29
C ARG A 43 5.58 18.47 -2.00
N ASN A 44 6.33 17.37 -2.07
CA ASN A 44 6.92 16.73 -0.92
C ASN A 44 8.40 17.09 -0.80
N ALA A 45 8.92 17.15 0.43
CA ALA A 45 10.35 17.11 0.64
C ALA A 45 10.91 15.74 0.17
N LEU A 46 12.19 15.71 -0.19
CA LEU A 46 12.87 14.46 -0.50
C LEU A 46 12.85 13.55 0.73
N PRO A 47 12.37 12.31 0.60
CA PRO A 47 12.38 11.36 1.70
C PRO A 47 13.81 10.92 2.04
N GLY A 48 13.97 10.31 3.21
CA GLY A 48 15.27 9.82 3.66
C GLY A 48 15.91 8.85 2.65
N LYS A 49 17.19 9.11 2.33
CA LYS A 49 17.97 8.32 1.36
C LYS A 49 17.26 8.12 0.02
N TYR A 50 16.76 9.22 -0.55
CA TYR A 50 16.09 9.19 -1.86
C TYR A 50 17.04 8.70 -2.95
N ASP A 51 16.66 7.61 -3.61
CA ASP A 51 17.30 7.04 -4.80
C ASP A 51 16.27 6.21 -5.57
N ALA A 52 15.68 6.81 -6.61
CA ALA A 52 14.63 6.17 -7.42
C ALA A 52 15.15 4.90 -8.12
N LYS A 53 16.38 4.92 -8.66
CA LYS A 53 16.95 3.76 -9.33
C LYS A 53 17.15 2.59 -8.37
N LYS A 54 17.76 2.86 -7.23
CA LYS A 54 18.00 1.83 -6.20
C LYS A 54 16.69 1.30 -5.63
N SER A 55 15.69 2.17 -5.46
CA SER A 55 14.35 1.78 -5.04
C SER A 55 13.69 0.81 -6.03
N ALA A 56 13.81 1.06 -7.34
CA ALA A 56 13.31 0.14 -8.35
C ALA A 56 14.02 -1.23 -8.28
N GLU A 57 15.35 -1.25 -8.13
CA GLU A 57 16.10 -2.51 -7.95
C GLU A 57 15.61 -3.30 -6.73
N MET A 58 15.35 -2.64 -5.60
CA MET A 58 14.84 -3.26 -4.38
C MET A 58 13.43 -3.83 -4.57
N LEU A 59 12.54 -3.10 -5.23
CA LEU A 59 11.17 -3.53 -5.50
C LEU A 59 11.11 -4.69 -6.50
N ASN A 60 11.97 -4.71 -7.53
CA ASN A 60 12.05 -5.75 -8.54
C ASN A 60 12.42 -7.14 -7.98
N ILE A 61 13.02 -7.21 -6.78
CA ILE A 61 13.23 -8.48 -6.08
C ILE A 61 11.91 -9.23 -5.87
N TYR A 62 10.82 -8.49 -5.67
CA TYR A 62 9.49 -9.03 -5.37
C TYR A 62 8.55 -9.10 -6.58
N LYS A 63 9.03 -8.85 -7.81
CA LYS A 63 8.21 -8.76 -9.04
C LYS A 63 7.23 -9.90 -9.30
N LYS A 64 7.52 -11.10 -8.78
CA LYS A 64 6.63 -12.27 -8.92
C LYS A 64 5.52 -12.34 -7.88
N LYS A 65 5.57 -11.47 -6.85
CA LYS A 65 4.63 -11.43 -5.73
C LYS A 65 3.93 -10.09 -5.59
N ILE A 66 4.29 -9.07 -6.38
CA ILE A 66 3.69 -7.74 -6.33
C ILE A 66 2.52 -7.62 -7.30
N ILE A 67 1.41 -7.10 -6.79
CA ILE A 67 0.34 -6.44 -7.56
C ILE A 67 0.42 -4.95 -7.21
N ALA A 68 0.39 -4.09 -8.24
CA ALA A 68 0.47 -2.65 -8.05
C ALA A 68 -0.66 -1.93 -8.76
N VAL A 69 -0.97 -0.73 -8.26
CA VAL A 69 -1.85 0.26 -8.91
C VAL A 69 -1.09 1.57 -9.07
N ARG A 70 -1.51 2.38 -10.05
CA ARG A 70 -0.87 3.64 -10.37
C ARG A 70 -1.16 4.71 -9.33
N GLY A 71 -0.11 5.33 -8.80
CA GLY A 71 -0.19 6.56 -8.05
C GLY A 71 -0.24 7.81 -8.94
N ASN A 72 -0.49 8.97 -8.34
CA ASN A 72 -0.48 10.23 -9.08
C ASN A 72 0.93 10.72 -9.43
N CYS A 73 1.96 10.18 -8.80
CA CYS A 73 3.35 10.45 -9.12
C CYS A 73 3.97 9.41 -10.05
N ASP A 74 3.31 8.27 -10.27
CA ASP A 74 3.83 7.21 -11.15
C ASP A 74 3.65 7.57 -12.63
N SER A 75 4.67 7.31 -13.43
CA SER A 75 4.74 7.64 -14.85
C SER A 75 5.20 6.44 -15.69
N GLU A 76 5.14 6.59 -17.01
CA GLU A 76 5.70 5.61 -17.96
C GLU A 76 7.20 5.39 -17.73
N VAL A 77 7.92 6.41 -17.26
CA VAL A 77 9.35 6.27 -16.93
C VAL A 77 9.55 5.36 -15.71
N ASP A 78 8.68 5.47 -14.70
CA ASP A 78 8.72 4.57 -13.55
C ASP A 78 8.39 3.13 -13.96
N GLN A 79 7.41 2.96 -14.89
CA GLN A 79 7.10 1.64 -15.46
C GLN A 79 8.28 1.03 -16.22
N MET A 80 9.14 1.83 -16.86
CA MET A 80 10.35 1.32 -17.52
C MET A 80 11.39 0.77 -16.55
N MET A 81 11.36 1.24 -15.29
CA MET A 81 12.27 0.82 -14.22
C MET A 81 11.76 -0.39 -13.42
N LEU A 82 10.43 -0.55 -13.35
CA LEU A 82 9.77 -1.60 -12.57
C LEU A 82 9.36 -2.77 -13.47
N GLU A 83 9.81 -3.98 -13.11
CA GLU A 83 9.63 -5.20 -13.89
C GLU A 83 8.27 -5.90 -13.65
N TYR A 84 7.27 -5.15 -13.22
CA TYR A 84 5.88 -5.58 -13.02
C TYR A 84 4.93 -4.43 -13.37
N PRO A 85 3.67 -4.69 -13.77
CA PRO A 85 2.74 -3.63 -14.16
C PRO A 85 2.40 -2.69 -13.00
N ILE A 86 2.48 -1.37 -13.23
CA ILE A 86 2.14 -0.34 -12.24
C ILE A 86 1.10 0.68 -12.74
N MET A 87 0.69 0.62 -14.02
CA MET A 87 -0.05 1.71 -14.68
C MET A 87 -1.57 1.54 -14.66
N SER A 88 -2.12 0.59 -13.90
CA SER A 88 -3.56 0.42 -13.72
C SER A 88 -4.09 1.35 -12.64
N ASP A 89 -5.17 2.11 -12.92
CA ASP A 89 -5.80 3.01 -11.94
C ASP A 89 -6.43 2.23 -10.77
N TYR A 90 -6.80 0.97 -11.00
CA TYR A 90 -7.30 0.06 -9.98
C TYR A 90 -7.00 -1.40 -10.30
N SER A 91 -7.15 -2.23 -9.29
CA SER A 91 -7.15 -3.70 -9.41
C SER A 91 -8.14 -4.30 -8.41
N THR A 92 -8.45 -5.57 -8.58
CA THR A 92 -9.28 -6.31 -7.61
C THR A 92 -8.59 -7.60 -7.23
N VAL A 93 -8.52 -7.86 -5.91
CA VAL A 93 -8.01 -9.10 -5.35
C VAL A 93 -9.11 -9.75 -4.50
N TRP A 94 -9.18 -11.08 -4.56
CA TRP A 94 -9.98 -11.89 -3.67
C TRP A 94 -9.06 -12.75 -2.80
N ALA A 95 -9.23 -12.67 -1.50
CA ALA A 95 -8.50 -13.48 -0.54
C ALA A 95 -9.45 -13.98 0.54
N ASP A 96 -9.50 -15.28 0.75
CA ASP A 96 -10.31 -15.95 1.79
C ASP A 96 -11.79 -15.49 1.77
N GLY A 97 -12.37 -15.33 0.57
CA GLY A 97 -13.75 -14.85 0.39
C GLY A 97 -13.92 -13.32 0.49
N GLN A 98 -12.90 -12.60 0.92
CA GLN A 98 -12.93 -11.14 1.03
C GLN A 98 -12.51 -10.48 -0.30
N ARG A 99 -13.30 -9.49 -0.77
CA ARG A 99 -12.98 -8.66 -1.92
C ARG A 99 -12.19 -7.43 -1.49
N PHE A 100 -11.09 -7.18 -2.18
CA PHE A 100 -10.30 -5.94 -2.09
C PHE A 100 -10.41 -5.19 -3.42
N PHE A 101 -10.84 -3.93 -3.36
CA PHE A 101 -10.69 -2.98 -4.46
C PHE A 101 -9.46 -2.12 -4.17
N LEU A 102 -8.44 -2.26 -4.99
CA LEU A 102 -7.14 -1.60 -4.84
C LEU A 102 -7.09 -0.36 -5.73
N THR A 103 -6.73 0.77 -5.18
CA THR A 103 -6.52 2.03 -5.90
C THR A 103 -5.47 2.85 -5.18
N HIS A 104 -4.97 3.91 -5.80
CA HIS A 104 -4.06 4.80 -5.07
C HIS A 104 -4.79 5.78 -4.13
N GLY A 105 -5.97 6.25 -4.50
CA GLY A 105 -6.74 7.18 -3.67
C GLY A 105 -6.91 8.57 -4.27
N HIS A 106 -6.18 8.91 -5.34
CA HIS A 106 -6.33 10.21 -6.01
C HIS A 106 -7.55 10.28 -6.94
N ILE A 107 -8.08 9.12 -7.36
CA ILE A 107 -9.32 9.01 -8.15
C ILE A 107 -10.45 8.52 -7.25
N TRP A 108 -10.30 7.34 -6.64
CA TRP A 108 -11.28 6.74 -5.72
C TRP A 108 -10.70 6.62 -4.31
N ASN A 109 -11.51 6.97 -3.32
CA ASN A 109 -11.15 6.94 -1.89
C ASN A 109 -12.43 6.93 -1.05
N GLY A 110 -12.34 7.05 0.27
CA GLY A 110 -13.51 7.09 1.16
C GLY A 110 -14.45 8.30 0.98
N GLY A 111 -14.04 9.31 0.21
CA GLY A 111 -14.86 10.48 -0.16
C GLY A 111 -15.43 10.40 -1.59
N ASN A 112 -14.84 9.60 -2.46
CA ASN A 112 -15.27 9.34 -3.83
C ASN A 112 -15.21 7.83 -4.09
N VAL A 113 -16.26 7.12 -3.68
CA VAL A 113 -16.33 5.66 -3.65
C VAL A 113 -16.56 5.11 -5.07
N PRO A 114 -15.80 4.08 -5.51
CA PRO A 114 -16.08 3.39 -6.77
C PRO A 114 -17.37 2.55 -6.67
N PRO A 115 -18.00 2.18 -7.81
CA PRO A 115 -19.18 1.34 -7.82
C PRO A 115 -18.85 -0.12 -7.45
N VAL A 116 -18.73 -0.39 -6.16
CA VAL A 116 -18.43 -1.71 -5.60
C VAL A 116 -19.52 -2.17 -4.64
N THR A 117 -19.62 -3.48 -4.44
CA THR A 117 -20.60 -4.08 -3.53
C THR A 117 -20.25 -3.83 -2.06
N ALA A 118 -21.26 -3.75 -1.20
CA ALA A 118 -21.06 -3.73 0.25
C ALA A 118 -20.19 -4.91 0.71
N GLY A 119 -19.46 -4.70 1.80
CA GLY A 119 -18.50 -5.65 2.33
C GLY A 119 -17.12 -5.59 1.65
N THR A 120 -16.96 -4.87 0.53
CA THR A 120 -15.65 -4.68 -0.12
C THR A 120 -14.71 -3.88 0.77
N ILE A 121 -13.44 -4.26 0.82
CA ILE A 121 -12.36 -3.44 1.39
C ILE A 121 -11.83 -2.53 0.28
N LEU A 122 -12.04 -1.22 0.42
CA LEU A 122 -11.46 -0.19 -0.45
C LEU A 122 -10.09 0.17 0.10
N ALA A 123 -9.05 -0.42 -0.49
CA ALA A 123 -7.67 -0.20 -0.10
C ALA A 123 -7.04 0.91 -0.94
N HIS A 124 -6.51 1.95 -0.29
CA HIS A 124 -5.88 3.09 -0.98
C HIS A 124 -4.71 3.67 -0.19
N GLY A 125 -3.87 4.50 -0.83
CA GLY A 125 -2.77 5.28 -0.28
C GLY A 125 -3.04 6.79 -0.35
N HIS A 126 -2.13 7.54 -0.97
CA HIS A 126 -2.21 8.94 -1.37
C HIS A 126 -2.26 9.95 -0.22
N THR A 127 -3.07 9.73 0.79
CA THR A 127 -3.21 10.68 1.90
C THR A 127 -2.02 10.64 2.86
N HIS A 128 -1.25 9.55 2.86
CA HIS A 128 -0.17 9.22 3.79
C HIS A 128 -0.64 9.09 5.25
N ILE A 129 -1.96 8.94 5.46
CA ILE A 129 -2.57 8.84 6.79
C ILE A 129 -3.16 7.44 6.94
N PRO A 130 -2.70 6.64 7.90
CA PRO A 130 -3.24 5.31 8.11
C PRO A 130 -4.71 5.38 8.53
N THR A 131 -5.56 4.67 7.80
CA THR A 131 -7.01 4.62 8.02
C THR A 131 -7.49 3.18 8.03
N LEU A 132 -8.37 2.85 8.96
CA LEU A 132 -9.06 1.57 9.02
C LEU A 132 -10.41 1.81 9.71
N GLU A 133 -11.48 1.91 8.92
CA GLU A 133 -12.82 2.25 9.40
C GLU A 133 -13.92 1.65 8.51
N GLU A 134 -15.08 1.38 9.08
CA GLU A 134 -16.28 1.05 8.31
C GLU A 134 -17.03 2.34 7.95
N LYS A 135 -17.38 2.47 6.66
CA LYS A 135 -18.12 3.60 6.14
C LYS A 135 -19.00 3.16 4.98
N ASP A 136 -20.29 3.49 5.04
CA ASP A 136 -21.27 3.23 3.97
C ASP A 136 -21.27 1.77 3.47
N GLY A 137 -21.10 0.82 4.38
CA GLY A 137 -21.06 -0.62 4.09
C GLY A 137 -19.75 -1.11 3.49
N LEU A 138 -18.73 -0.28 3.40
CA LEU A 138 -17.37 -0.64 2.98
C LEU A 138 -16.41 -0.58 4.16
N VAL A 139 -15.27 -1.25 4.02
CA VAL A 139 -14.10 -0.97 4.86
C VAL A 139 -13.17 -0.05 4.09
N ILE A 140 -12.93 1.15 4.60
CA ILE A 140 -11.94 2.07 4.07
C ILE A 140 -10.62 1.75 4.73
N PHE A 141 -9.64 1.38 3.91
CA PHE A 141 -8.33 0.97 4.38
C PHE A 141 -7.22 1.75 3.69
N ASN A 142 -6.36 2.37 4.49
CA ASN A 142 -5.12 2.99 4.03
C ASN A 142 -3.97 2.52 4.92
N PRO A 143 -2.94 1.85 4.39
CA PRO A 143 -1.81 1.40 5.20
C PRO A 143 -0.92 2.57 5.69
N GLY A 144 -1.20 3.82 5.26
CA GLY A 144 -0.32 4.96 5.46
C GLY A 144 0.83 5.00 4.45
N SER A 145 1.78 5.89 4.65
CA SER A 145 3.02 5.96 3.86
C SER A 145 4.16 5.29 4.61
N ILE A 146 4.97 4.52 3.87
CA ILE A 146 6.20 3.96 4.44
C ILE A 146 7.34 4.97 4.52
N ALA A 147 7.28 6.08 3.76
CA ALA A 147 8.39 7.03 3.62
C ALA A 147 8.09 8.45 4.13
N ILE A 148 6.88 8.95 3.89
CA ILE A 148 6.50 10.34 4.18
C ILE A 148 5.15 10.40 4.90
N PRO A 149 5.01 9.83 6.10
CA PRO A 149 3.77 9.89 6.87
C PRO A 149 3.37 11.33 7.15
N LYS A 150 2.07 11.59 7.25
CA LYS A 150 1.49 12.91 7.56
C LYS A 150 0.74 12.90 8.89
N GLN A 151 0.44 14.12 9.41
CA GLN A 151 -0.31 14.32 10.65
C GLN A 151 0.29 13.57 11.86
N GLU A 152 1.62 13.66 12.02
CA GLU A 152 2.36 13.05 13.14
C GLU A 152 2.25 11.52 13.22
N ASN A 153 1.73 10.86 12.16
CA ASN A 153 1.72 9.41 12.10
C ASN A 153 3.14 8.86 11.88
N LEU A 154 3.35 7.62 12.29
CA LEU A 154 4.57 6.87 12.01
C LEU A 154 4.52 6.27 10.60
N PRO A 155 5.66 5.89 10.02
CA PRO A 155 5.70 5.03 8.84
C PRO A 155 5.01 3.69 9.15
N THR A 156 4.06 3.31 8.29
CA THR A 156 3.20 2.13 8.51
C THR A 156 3.04 1.31 7.24
N TYR A 157 2.64 0.04 7.41
CA TYR A 157 2.23 -0.89 6.37
C TYR A 157 0.99 -1.66 6.81
N GLY A 158 0.35 -2.38 5.91
CA GLY A 158 -0.83 -3.16 6.21
C GLY A 158 -0.60 -4.66 6.10
N VAL A 159 -1.37 -5.44 6.85
CA VAL A 159 -1.40 -6.91 6.75
C VAL A 159 -2.85 -7.40 6.78
N TRP A 160 -3.18 -8.28 5.83
CA TRP A 160 -4.34 -9.16 5.87
C TRP A 160 -3.87 -10.57 6.15
N ALA A 161 -4.42 -11.21 7.16
CA ALA A 161 -4.20 -12.61 7.47
C ALA A 161 -5.37 -13.15 8.29
N ASP A 162 -5.83 -14.35 8.00
CA ASP A 162 -6.80 -15.11 8.80
C ASP A 162 -8.10 -14.34 9.12
N GLY A 163 -8.58 -13.51 8.17
CA GLY A 163 -9.77 -12.69 8.35
C GLY A 163 -9.54 -11.38 9.11
N GLU A 164 -8.29 -11.08 9.46
CA GLU A 164 -7.90 -9.88 10.18
C GLU A 164 -7.17 -8.90 9.25
N LEU A 165 -7.58 -7.64 9.29
CA LEU A 165 -6.89 -6.53 8.62
C LEU A 165 -6.26 -5.63 9.66
N SER A 166 -4.97 -5.38 9.55
CA SER A 166 -4.23 -4.53 10.47
C SER A 166 -3.33 -3.52 9.77
N VAL A 167 -3.15 -2.36 10.40
CA VAL A 167 -2.08 -1.40 10.11
C VAL A 167 -1.01 -1.59 11.17
N ARG A 168 0.24 -1.66 10.76
CA ARG A 168 1.39 -1.97 11.61
C ARG A 168 2.50 -0.95 11.44
N SER A 169 3.24 -0.71 12.52
CA SER A 169 4.45 0.12 12.50
C SER A 169 5.52 -0.50 11.60
N LEU A 170 6.08 0.30 10.68
CA LEU A 170 7.17 -0.15 9.81
C LEU A 170 8.45 -0.45 10.61
N ALA A 171 8.66 0.24 11.74
CA ALA A 171 9.87 0.11 12.54
C ALA A 171 10.00 -1.29 13.19
N ASP A 172 8.94 -1.80 13.79
CA ASP A 172 8.98 -3.01 14.63
C ASP A 172 7.86 -4.03 14.32
N GLY A 173 6.86 -3.67 13.49
CA GLY A 173 5.74 -4.54 13.15
C GLY A 173 4.63 -4.56 14.21
N SER A 174 4.70 -3.72 15.25
CA SER A 174 3.64 -3.60 16.24
C SER A 174 2.32 -3.12 15.62
N ILE A 175 1.20 -3.60 16.16
CA ILE A 175 -0.13 -3.23 15.67
C ILE A 175 -0.42 -1.76 16.00
N TYR A 176 -0.76 -0.98 14.97
CA TYR A 176 -1.15 0.41 15.06
C TYR A 176 -2.68 0.57 15.03
N ARG A 177 -3.35 -0.22 14.17
CA ARG A 177 -4.82 -0.35 14.07
C ARG A 177 -5.16 -1.77 13.63
N GLU A 178 -6.29 -2.31 14.06
CA GLU A 178 -6.76 -3.63 13.63
C GLU A 178 -8.28 -3.68 13.47
N MET A 179 -8.76 -4.57 12.61
CA MET A 179 -10.18 -4.88 12.42
C MET A 179 -10.33 -6.36 12.07
N ILE A 180 -11.13 -7.07 12.85
CA ILE A 180 -11.46 -8.47 12.60
C ILE A 180 -12.71 -8.52 11.70
N ARG A 181 -12.61 -9.23 10.59
CA ARG A 181 -13.73 -9.48 9.68
C ARG A 181 -14.26 -10.88 9.91
N ASN A 182 -15.51 -10.99 10.36
CA ASN A 182 -16.19 -12.29 10.35
C ASN A 182 -16.55 -12.64 8.91
N ILE A 183 -15.71 -13.45 8.27
CA ILE A 183 -15.98 -14.00 6.95
C ILE A 183 -17.11 -15.04 7.12
N GLN A 184 -18.32 -14.71 6.66
CA GLN A 184 -19.45 -15.63 6.63
C GLN A 184 -19.46 -16.45 5.34
#